data_3089d5bd3acb2acec0394485f00dabfd
#
_entry.id   3089d5bd3acb2acec0394485f00dabfd
#
_cell.length_a   1.000
_cell.length_b   1.000
_cell.length_c   1.000
_cell.angle_alpha   90.00
_cell.angle_beta   90.00
_cell.angle_gamma   90.00
#
_symmetry.space_group_name_H-M   'P 1'
#
loop_
_entity.id
_entity.type
_entity.pdbx_description
1 polymer ?
#
loop_
_entity_poly.entity_id
_entity_poly.type
_entity_poly.pdbx_seq_one_letter_code
_entity_poly.pdbx_strand_id
1 'polypeptide(L)'
;VSYLKFQNISKRFPGVHALDGVSFEVQRGECHALIGENGAGKSTLGKILAGVYTADEGEILLDGQPIHADTPLAARRLGIAMVHQELAFCPNLSVAENLCLGDLPRKAGWLDRRKMREQARAMLAEIETDIDVDVPISQLTTGQEQLIQIAAALGTQARIIVMDEPTSSLSVKESENLFQLLGRLKQRGLTIIYVSHRMEEIFRLCQGITVLRDGKHVATERVADTNRDRVIHQMVGREVKQYTSQHLQRPLGEEMLRVENLCSPGKFENINFSLRAGEILGFAGLVGAGRSEVAQAIFGLDEAATGKVFVRGKELPLQDVGAALAAGIGLLPEDRKRLGLVLGMNCRENTSLAILPRLSRLGFVRWREERALVKTYVEKLRVKTPSIEAAVAGLSGGNQQKIALAKWLARQCSVLIVDEPTRGVDVGAKAEIHHLLDELASQGLALMTISSELPEVMNLSRRIIVMRQGRIVGELERKDFTQPNLMRLMAGVETAHPNPPSCKE
;
A
#
# COMPACT_ATOMS: atom_id res chain seq x y z
N VAL A 1 6.14 25.82 -25.20
CA VAL A 1 6.52 24.73 -26.13
C VAL A 1 6.64 23.47 -25.31
N SER A 2 5.96 22.42 -25.75
CA SER A 2 5.96 21.08 -25.11
C SER A 2 7.39 20.52 -25.09
N TYR A 3 7.87 20.05 -23.91
CA TYR A 3 9.21 19.49 -23.78
C TYR A 3 9.23 17.99 -24.05
N LEU A 4 8.28 17.25 -23.46
CA LEU A 4 8.09 15.82 -23.69
C LEU A 4 6.66 15.60 -24.18
N LYS A 5 6.51 14.86 -25.29
CA LYS A 5 5.19 14.59 -25.86
C LYS A 5 5.06 13.09 -26.19
N PHE A 6 3.99 12.51 -25.72
CA PHE A 6 3.56 11.16 -26.10
C PHE A 6 2.50 11.29 -27.21
N GLN A 7 2.63 10.53 -28.28
CA GLN A 7 1.69 10.57 -29.41
C GLN A 7 1.22 9.14 -29.73
N ASN A 8 -0.06 8.85 -29.46
CA ASN A 8 -0.73 7.59 -29.79
C ASN A 8 0.00 6.33 -29.30
N ILE A 9 0.61 6.39 -28.10
CA ILE A 9 1.37 5.28 -27.56
C ILE A 9 0.45 4.11 -27.22
N SER A 10 0.72 2.96 -27.88
CA SER A 10 0.03 1.70 -27.62
C SER A 10 1.00 0.62 -27.20
N LYS A 11 0.57 -0.27 -26.29
CA LYS A 11 1.35 -1.44 -25.85
C LYS A 11 0.45 -2.60 -25.50
N ARG A 12 0.75 -3.76 -26.09
CA ARG A 12 0.03 -5.01 -25.86
C ARG A 12 0.96 -6.04 -25.24
N PHE A 13 0.43 -6.77 -24.31
CA PHE A 13 1.06 -7.98 -23.76
C PHE A 13 0.11 -9.17 -23.99
N PRO A 14 0.57 -10.42 -23.92
CA PRO A 14 -0.31 -11.58 -24.07
C PRO A 14 -1.55 -11.48 -23.18
N GLY A 15 -2.73 -11.35 -23.81
CA GLY A 15 -4.01 -11.25 -23.12
C GLY A 15 -4.38 -9.87 -22.51
N VAL A 16 -3.52 -8.83 -22.65
CA VAL A 16 -3.77 -7.51 -22.05
C VAL A 16 -3.37 -6.38 -23.00
N HIS A 17 -4.28 -5.43 -23.22
CA HIS A 17 -3.98 -4.12 -23.81
C HIS A 17 -3.58 -3.18 -22.65
N ALA A 18 -2.27 -2.96 -22.47
CA ALA A 18 -1.76 -2.14 -21.38
C ALA A 18 -1.85 -0.64 -21.65
N LEU A 19 -1.71 -0.23 -22.93
CA LEU A 19 -1.87 1.15 -23.41
C LEU A 19 -2.55 1.13 -24.77
N ASP A 20 -3.47 2.07 -25.00
CA ASP A 20 -4.28 2.19 -26.21
C ASP A 20 -4.38 3.65 -26.64
N GLY A 21 -3.49 4.09 -27.54
CA GLY A 21 -3.49 5.42 -28.15
C GLY A 21 -3.23 6.57 -27.19
N VAL A 22 -2.40 6.41 -26.16
CA VAL A 22 -2.15 7.43 -25.13
C VAL A 22 -1.39 8.62 -25.70
N SER A 23 -1.95 9.83 -25.54
CA SER A 23 -1.37 11.09 -26.02
C SER A 23 -1.50 12.19 -24.98
N PHE A 24 -0.39 12.83 -24.59
CA PHE A 24 -0.34 14.01 -23.74
C PHE A 24 1.03 14.69 -23.80
N GLU A 25 1.15 15.84 -23.18
CA GLU A 25 2.35 16.68 -23.19
C GLU A 25 2.79 17.07 -21.78
N VAL A 26 4.10 17.22 -21.59
CA VAL A 26 4.72 17.65 -20.34
C VAL A 26 5.64 18.82 -20.62
N GLN A 27 5.62 19.83 -19.74
CA GLN A 27 6.46 21.01 -19.86
C GLN A 27 7.85 20.79 -19.26
N ARG A 28 8.83 21.56 -19.70
CA ARG A 28 10.20 21.49 -19.16
C ARG A 28 10.24 21.97 -17.71
N GLY A 29 10.94 21.22 -16.84
CA GLY A 29 11.06 21.55 -15.41
C GLY A 29 9.77 21.36 -14.61
N GLU A 30 8.75 20.75 -15.20
CA GLU A 30 7.49 20.41 -14.56
C GLU A 30 7.59 19.10 -13.77
N CYS A 31 6.96 19.06 -12.62
CA CYS A 31 6.58 17.79 -12.00
C CYS A 31 5.17 17.45 -12.48
N HIS A 32 5.08 16.43 -13.32
CA HIS A 32 3.84 15.98 -13.95
C HIS A 32 3.37 14.65 -13.36
N ALA A 33 2.18 14.65 -12.77
CA ALA A 33 1.60 13.44 -12.21
C ALA A 33 1.01 12.55 -13.31
N LEU A 34 1.36 11.27 -13.28
CA LEU A 34 0.70 10.23 -14.07
C LEU A 34 -0.10 9.34 -13.12
N ILE A 35 -1.42 9.44 -13.20
CA ILE A 35 -2.34 8.84 -12.24
C ILE A 35 -3.36 7.92 -12.90
N GLY A 36 -3.98 7.05 -12.11
CA GLY A 36 -4.96 6.06 -12.56
C GLY A 36 -5.01 4.88 -11.60
N GLU A 37 -5.99 4.00 -11.78
CA GLU A 37 -6.07 2.75 -11.02
C GLU A 37 -4.89 1.80 -11.32
N ASN A 38 -4.71 0.77 -10.49
CA ASN A 38 -3.72 -0.27 -10.77
C ASN A 38 -4.11 -1.00 -12.06
N GLY A 39 -3.12 -1.19 -12.94
CA GLY A 39 -3.38 -1.73 -14.29
C GLY A 39 -3.78 -0.68 -15.34
N ALA A 40 -3.91 0.61 -14.98
CA ALA A 40 -4.25 1.66 -15.94
C ALA A 40 -3.14 1.99 -16.97
N GLY A 41 -1.97 1.34 -16.89
CA GLY A 41 -0.87 1.53 -17.83
C GLY A 41 0.23 2.50 -17.40
N LYS A 42 0.13 3.12 -16.20
CA LYS A 42 1.09 4.13 -15.71
C LYS A 42 2.54 3.66 -15.74
N SER A 43 2.84 2.57 -15.02
CA SER A 43 4.20 2.00 -14.96
C SER A 43 4.65 1.47 -16.32
N THR A 44 3.74 0.99 -17.18
CA THR A 44 4.05 0.57 -18.54
C THR A 44 4.53 1.75 -19.38
N LEU A 45 3.85 2.91 -19.29
CA LEU A 45 4.24 4.12 -20.00
C LEU A 45 5.60 4.64 -19.49
N GLY A 46 5.81 4.65 -18.17
CA GLY A 46 7.11 5.01 -17.56
C GLY A 46 8.24 4.09 -18.04
N LYS A 47 8.00 2.78 -18.10
CA LYS A 47 8.95 1.78 -18.60
C LYS A 47 9.24 1.93 -20.11
N ILE A 48 8.27 2.36 -20.92
CA ILE A 48 8.51 2.69 -22.32
C ILE A 48 9.41 3.91 -22.43
N LEU A 49 9.14 4.98 -21.69
CA LEU A 49 9.99 6.17 -21.69
C LEU A 49 11.42 5.86 -21.22
N ALA A 50 11.58 4.95 -20.27
CA ALA A 50 12.87 4.52 -19.74
C ALA A 50 13.57 3.43 -20.58
N GLY A 51 12.99 3.00 -21.71
CA GLY A 51 13.59 2.01 -22.59
C GLY A 51 13.57 0.58 -22.08
N VAL A 52 12.76 0.28 -21.05
CA VAL A 52 12.57 -1.09 -20.53
C VAL A 52 11.61 -1.88 -21.42
N TYR A 53 10.63 -1.19 -22.00
CA TYR A 53 9.72 -1.70 -23.03
C TYR A 53 9.77 -0.80 -24.26
N THR A 54 9.47 -1.37 -25.43
CA THR A 54 9.22 -0.63 -26.65
C THR A 54 7.71 -0.44 -26.85
N ALA A 55 7.28 0.70 -27.34
CA ALA A 55 5.91 0.89 -27.81
C ALA A 55 5.63 0.01 -29.02
N ASP A 56 4.40 -0.49 -29.17
CA ASP A 56 3.99 -1.24 -30.36
C ASP A 56 3.50 -0.27 -31.45
N GLU A 57 2.92 0.89 -31.04
CA GLU A 57 2.45 1.95 -31.94
C GLU A 57 2.68 3.32 -31.25
N GLY A 58 2.80 4.36 -32.07
CA GLY A 58 2.99 5.74 -31.61
C GLY A 58 4.47 6.11 -31.46
N GLU A 59 4.70 7.37 -31.05
CA GLU A 59 6.05 7.91 -30.90
C GLU A 59 6.15 8.84 -29.69
N ILE A 60 7.37 8.99 -29.17
CA ILE A 60 7.69 9.94 -28.11
C ILE A 60 8.59 11.02 -28.71
N LEU A 61 8.23 12.31 -28.46
CA LEU A 61 9.04 13.45 -28.88
C LEU A 61 9.66 14.13 -27.66
N LEU A 62 10.93 14.47 -27.77
CA LEU A 62 11.68 15.26 -26.80
C LEU A 62 12.23 16.52 -27.50
N ASP A 63 11.90 17.69 -26.98
CA ASP A 63 12.18 18.98 -27.63
C ASP A 63 11.71 19.01 -29.11
N GLY A 64 10.57 18.39 -29.40
CA GLY A 64 9.98 18.32 -30.75
C GLY A 64 10.64 17.29 -31.68
N GLN A 65 11.66 16.56 -31.24
CA GLN A 65 12.33 15.53 -32.03
C GLN A 65 11.89 14.13 -31.57
N PRO A 66 11.56 13.20 -32.49
CA PRO A 66 11.24 11.84 -32.13
C PRO A 66 12.45 11.15 -31.50
N ILE A 67 12.22 10.42 -30.42
CA ILE A 67 13.25 9.66 -29.72
C ILE A 67 12.94 8.17 -29.75
N HIS A 68 14.00 7.37 -29.86
CA HIS A 68 13.95 5.91 -29.78
C HIS A 68 14.75 5.46 -28.57
N ALA A 69 14.05 5.10 -27.51
CA ALA A 69 14.62 4.57 -26.26
C ALA A 69 14.39 3.05 -26.19
N ASP A 70 15.00 2.30 -27.09
CA ASP A 70 14.77 0.84 -27.22
C ASP A 70 15.48 0.03 -26.11
N THR A 71 16.38 0.66 -25.38
CA THR A 71 17.09 0.07 -24.23
C THR A 71 17.25 1.10 -23.10
N PRO A 72 17.38 0.66 -21.83
CA PRO A 72 17.64 1.56 -20.73
C PRO A 72 18.94 2.41 -20.92
N LEU A 73 19.93 1.85 -21.59
CA LEU A 73 21.16 2.58 -21.91
C LEU A 73 20.92 3.70 -22.94
N ALA A 74 20.07 3.45 -23.94
CA ALA A 74 19.66 4.48 -24.91
C ALA A 74 18.87 5.59 -24.24
N ALA A 75 17.91 5.27 -23.38
CA ALA A 75 17.17 6.24 -22.59
C ALA A 75 18.09 7.11 -21.72
N ARG A 76 19.08 6.50 -21.03
CA ARG A 76 20.09 7.22 -20.23
C ARG A 76 20.91 8.22 -21.07
N ARG A 77 21.32 7.84 -22.28
CA ARG A 77 22.03 8.75 -23.21
C ARG A 77 21.18 9.95 -23.65
N LEU A 78 19.86 9.79 -23.66
CA LEU A 78 18.90 10.87 -23.92
C LEU A 78 18.62 11.72 -22.66
N GLY A 79 19.26 11.40 -21.54
CA GLY A 79 19.02 12.05 -20.26
C GLY A 79 17.72 11.64 -19.59
N ILE A 80 17.22 10.42 -19.84
CA ILE A 80 16.00 9.87 -19.21
C ILE A 80 16.42 8.78 -18.22
N ALA A 81 15.98 8.88 -16.98
CA ALA A 81 16.22 7.89 -15.94
C ALA A 81 14.90 7.47 -15.26
N MET A 82 14.88 6.29 -14.65
CA MET A 82 13.73 5.77 -13.92
C MET A 82 14.13 5.29 -12.53
N VAL A 83 13.36 5.71 -11.55
CA VAL A 83 13.35 5.21 -10.17
C VAL A 83 12.19 4.20 -10.10
N HIS A 84 12.53 2.93 -9.89
CA HIS A 84 11.55 1.84 -9.89
C HIS A 84 10.87 1.72 -8.53
N GLN A 85 9.66 1.17 -8.51
CA GLN A 85 8.91 0.88 -7.28
C GLN A 85 9.61 -0.16 -6.40
N GLU A 86 10.19 -1.20 -7.01
CA GLU A 86 10.98 -2.21 -6.31
C GLU A 86 12.46 -1.81 -6.33
N LEU A 87 13.09 -1.86 -5.15
CA LEU A 87 14.50 -1.54 -4.99
C LEU A 87 15.34 -2.73 -5.49
N ALA A 88 15.91 -2.58 -6.69
CA ALA A 88 16.68 -3.62 -7.35
C ALA A 88 18.18 -3.42 -7.14
N PHE A 89 18.66 -3.60 -5.91
CA PHE A 89 20.06 -3.55 -5.55
C PHE A 89 20.65 -4.95 -5.33
N CYS A 90 21.97 -5.05 -5.46
CA CYS A 90 22.74 -6.20 -5.01
C CYS A 90 23.05 -6.02 -3.51
N PRO A 91 22.36 -6.72 -2.58
CA PRO A 91 22.44 -6.43 -1.15
C PRO A 91 23.84 -6.69 -0.55
N ASN A 92 24.61 -7.57 -1.17
CA ASN A 92 25.97 -7.94 -0.74
C ASN A 92 27.04 -6.97 -1.22
N LEU A 93 26.72 -6.06 -2.15
CA LEU A 93 27.64 -5.06 -2.65
C LEU A 93 27.50 -3.75 -1.88
N SER A 94 28.60 -2.98 -1.83
CA SER A 94 28.61 -1.65 -1.23
C SER A 94 27.75 -0.66 -2.02
N VAL A 95 27.44 0.48 -1.40
CA VAL A 95 26.78 1.61 -2.05
C VAL A 95 27.53 2.04 -3.30
N ALA A 96 28.87 2.18 -3.22
CA ALA A 96 29.68 2.56 -4.37
C ALA A 96 29.61 1.55 -5.51
N GLU A 97 29.65 0.26 -5.20
CA GLU A 97 29.55 -0.79 -6.21
C GLU A 97 28.18 -0.80 -6.87
N ASN A 98 27.09 -0.63 -6.11
CA ASN A 98 25.74 -0.54 -6.65
C ASN A 98 25.52 0.71 -7.53
N LEU A 99 25.97 1.89 -7.09
CA LEU A 99 25.85 3.12 -7.85
C LEU A 99 26.61 3.07 -9.18
N CYS A 100 27.75 2.38 -9.23
CA CYS A 100 28.58 2.27 -10.42
C CYS A 100 28.36 0.98 -11.22
N LEU A 101 27.43 0.10 -10.84
CA LEU A 101 27.26 -1.23 -11.42
C LEU A 101 27.05 -1.19 -12.95
N GLY A 102 26.37 -0.15 -13.47
CA GLY A 102 26.11 0.03 -14.89
C GLY A 102 27.30 0.57 -15.71
N ASP A 103 28.31 1.15 -15.05
CA ASP A 103 29.51 1.71 -15.67
C ASP A 103 30.69 1.69 -14.67
N LEU A 104 31.25 0.51 -14.50
CA LEU A 104 32.34 0.30 -13.55
C LEU A 104 33.65 0.96 -14.06
N PRO A 105 34.23 1.92 -13.32
CA PRO A 105 35.48 2.59 -13.71
C PRO A 105 36.63 1.60 -13.74
N ARG A 106 37.41 1.63 -14.82
CA ARG A 106 38.55 0.73 -15.05
C ARG A 106 39.82 1.52 -15.27
N LYS A 107 40.95 0.99 -14.75
CA LYS A 107 42.31 1.48 -15.01
C LYS A 107 43.17 0.29 -15.42
N ALA A 108 43.73 0.35 -16.61
CA ALA A 108 44.55 -0.74 -17.18
C ALA A 108 43.87 -2.13 -17.14
N GLY A 109 42.55 -2.19 -17.37
CA GLY A 109 41.75 -3.43 -17.35
C GLY A 109 41.24 -3.87 -15.98
N TRP A 110 41.73 -3.28 -14.90
CA TRP A 110 41.30 -3.57 -13.53
C TRP A 110 40.27 -2.56 -13.02
N LEU A 111 39.43 -2.99 -12.04
CA LEU A 111 38.48 -2.11 -11.37
C LEU A 111 39.20 -1.00 -10.59
N ASP A 112 38.93 0.25 -10.91
CA ASP A 112 39.45 1.42 -10.20
C ASP A 112 38.53 1.75 -9.01
N ARG A 113 38.76 1.10 -7.87
CA ARG A 113 37.98 1.28 -6.65
C ARG A 113 38.04 2.70 -6.09
N ARG A 114 39.15 3.42 -6.30
CA ARG A 114 39.27 4.81 -5.85
C ARG A 114 38.32 5.71 -6.64
N LYS A 115 38.39 5.62 -7.97
CA LYS A 115 37.51 6.39 -8.87
C LYS A 115 36.04 6.05 -8.65
N MET A 116 35.72 4.77 -8.39
CA MET A 116 34.38 4.31 -8.07
C MET A 116 33.80 5.00 -6.82
N ARG A 117 34.62 5.07 -5.72
CA ARG A 117 34.18 5.78 -4.50
C ARG A 117 34.03 7.28 -4.71
N GLU A 118 34.94 7.90 -5.49
CA GLU A 118 34.87 9.32 -5.85
C GLU A 118 33.58 9.62 -6.63
N GLN A 119 33.23 8.81 -7.61
CA GLN A 119 31.99 8.93 -8.38
C GLN A 119 30.75 8.73 -7.50
N ALA A 120 30.74 7.71 -6.66
CA ALA A 120 29.62 7.46 -5.76
C ALA A 120 29.40 8.61 -4.77
N ARG A 121 30.48 9.17 -4.19
CA ARG A 121 30.37 10.36 -3.32
C ARG A 121 29.83 11.58 -4.07
N ALA A 122 30.23 11.78 -5.32
CA ALA A 122 29.71 12.86 -6.13
C ALA A 122 28.21 12.70 -6.39
N MET A 123 27.74 11.48 -6.70
CA MET A 123 26.32 11.19 -6.89
C MET A 123 25.51 11.42 -5.61
N LEU A 124 26.01 10.99 -4.44
CA LEU A 124 25.36 11.20 -3.16
C LEU A 124 25.33 12.67 -2.74
N ALA A 125 26.37 13.43 -3.07
CA ALA A 125 26.44 14.87 -2.82
C ALA A 125 25.37 15.66 -3.59
N GLU A 126 24.95 15.20 -4.79
CA GLU A 126 23.87 15.83 -5.55
C GLU A 126 22.53 15.82 -4.83
N ILE A 127 22.32 14.83 -3.98
CA ILE A 127 21.10 14.67 -3.16
C ILE A 127 21.31 15.06 -1.69
N GLU A 128 22.47 15.65 -1.36
CA GLU A 128 22.83 16.16 -0.03
C GLU A 128 22.67 15.09 1.07
N THR A 129 23.20 13.89 0.86
CA THR A 129 23.19 12.79 1.84
C THR A 129 24.59 12.35 2.21
N ASP A 130 24.78 11.99 3.50
CA ASP A 130 26.05 11.55 4.07
C ASP A 130 26.15 10.01 4.19
N ILE A 131 25.45 9.27 3.32
CA ILE A 131 25.51 7.81 3.33
C ILE A 131 26.93 7.36 2.99
N ASP A 132 27.52 6.50 3.84
CA ASP A 132 28.84 5.94 3.60
C ASP A 132 28.83 5.02 2.37
N VAL A 133 29.70 5.32 1.41
CA VAL A 133 29.81 4.60 0.14
C VAL A 133 30.35 3.18 0.25
N ASP A 134 31.00 2.85 1.36
CA ASP A 134 31.63 1.54 1.58
C ASP A 134 30.70 0.55 2.33
N VAL A 135 29.56 1.01 2.86
CA VAL A 135 28.58 0.16 3.56
C VAL A 135 27.81 -0.71 2.57
N PRO A 136 27.61 -2.03 2.85
CA PRO A 136 26.74 -2.88 2.07
C PRO A 136 25.28 -2.39 2.09
N ILE A 137 24.57 -2.50 0.97
CA ILE A 137 23.15 -2.10 0.87
C ILE A 137 22.29 -2.81 1.94
N SER A 138 22.56 -4.07 2.25
CA SER A 138 21.82 -4.84 3.25
C SER A 138 21.79 -4.25 4.67
N GLN A 139 22.65 -3.27 4.97
CA GLN A 139 22.70 -2.58 6.27
C GLN A 139 21.93 -1.26 6.27
N LEU A 140 21.38 -0.84 5.15
CA LEU A 140 20.68 0.41 5.00
C LEU A 140 19.19 0.28 5.32
N THR A 141 18.57 1.40 5.70
CA THR A 141 17.13 1.50 5.79
C THR A 141 16.51 1.62 4.38
N THR A 142 15.25 1.26 4.23
CA THR A 142 14.51 1.40 2.96
C THR A 142 14.54 2.84 2.44
N GLY A 143 14.47 3.83 3.35
CA GLY A 143 14.57 5.24 2.97
C GLY A 143 15.95 5.60 2.40
N GLN A 144 17.03 5.06 2.97
CA GLN A 144 18.38 5.25 2.44
C GLN A 144 18.56 4.56 1.08
N GLU A 145 18.04 3.35 0.92
CA GLU A 145 18.04 2.66 -0.38
C GLU A 145 17.32 3.48 -1.46
N GLN A 146 16.16 4.08 -1.12
CA GLN A 146 15.43 4.95 -2.03
C GLN A 146 16.25 6.18 -2.45
N LEU A 147 16.96 6.82 -1.51
CA LEU A 147 17.86 7.94 -1.83
C LEU A 147 19.00 7.51 -2.76
N ILE A 148 19.58 6.33 -2.54
CA ILE A 148 20.64 5.78 -3.42
C ILE A 148 20.10 5.54 -4.84
N GLN A 149 18.88 5.04 -4.99
CA GLN A 149 18.26 4.84 -6.29
C GLN A 149 18.07 6.17 -7.03
N ILE A 150 17.70 7.22 -6.32
CA ILE A 150 17.57 8.58 -6.88
C ILE A 150 18.97 9.12 -7.25
N ALA A 151 19.98 8.95 -6.39
CA ALA A 151 21.36 9.35 -6.69
C ALA A 151 21.89 8.64 -7.95
N ALA A 152 21.63 7.33 -8.09
CA ALA A 152 22.00 6.56 -9.29
C ALA A 152 21.32 7.12 -10.55
N ALA A 153 20.05 7.51 -10.46
CA ALA A 153 19.31 8.10 -11.57
C ALA A 153 19.87 9.48 -11.96
N LEU A 154 20.16 10.34 -10.98
CA LEU A 154 20.71 11.69 -11.21
C LEU A 154 22.16 11.66 -11.72
N GLY A 155 22.99 10.76 -11.19
CA GLY A 155 24.40 10.62 -11.60
C GLY A 155 24.59 10.30 -13.10
N THR A 156 23.49 10.07 -13.83
CA THR A 156 23.46 9.89 -15.29
C THR A 156 23.26 11.19 -16.06
N GLN A 157 23.33 12.35 -15.41
CA GLN A 157 22.99 13.66 -15.99
C GLN A 157 21.53 13.68 -16.53
N ALA A 158 20.63 13.08 -15.79
CA ALA A 158 19.23 12.99 -16.19
C ALA A 158 18.59 14.40 -16.30
N ARG A 159 17.85 14.61 -17.37
CA ARG A 159 17.01 15.79 -17.63
C ARG A 159 15.53 15.47 -17.36
N ILE A 160 15.18 14.19 -17.43
CA ILE A 160 13.86 13.66 -17.13
C ILE A 160 14.03 12.48 -16.17
N ILE A 161 13.27 12.48 -15.09
CA ILE A 161 13.20 11.35 -14.16
C ILE A 161 11.76 10.84 -14.06
N VAL A 162 11.59 9.52 -14.25
CA VAL A 162 10.33 8.82 -13.97
C VAL A 162 10.42 8.24 -12.57
N MET A 163 9.47 8.55 -11.72
CA MET A 163 9.36 8.01 -10.35
C MET A 163 8.10 7.16 -10.22
N ASP A 164 8.26 5.86 -10.04
CA ASP A 164 7.15 4.92 -9.96
C ASP A 164 6.87 4.58 -8.48
N GLU A 165 5.84 5.21 -7.91
CA GLU A 165 5.41 5.09 -6.51
C GLU A 165 6.54 5.23 -5.46
N PRO A 166 7.34 6.32 -5.50
CA PRO A 166 8.58 6.41 -4.74
C PRO A 166 8.39 6.46 -3.21
N THR A 167 7.18 6.68 -2.72
CA THR A 167 6.86 6.78 -1.29
C THR A 167 6.18 5.54 -0.71
N SER A 168 5.98 4.50 -1.52
CA SER A 168 5.22 3.30 -1.13
C SER A 168 5.77 2.58 0.10
N SER A 169 7.09 2.64 0.32
CA SER A 169 7.81 1.97 1.41
C SER A 169 8.42 2.94 2.43
N LEU A 170 8.15 4.25 2.32
CA LEU A 170 8.75 5.28 3.15
C LEU A 170 7.87 5.66 4.34
N SER A 171 8.51 5.98 5.46
CA SER A 171 7.86 6.65 6.58
C SER A 171 7.45 8.08 6.21
N VAL A 172 6.60 8.71 7.02
CA VAL A 172 6.15 10.10 6.82
C VAL A 172 7.34 11.06 6.76
N LYS A 173 8.33 10.89 7.65
CA LYS A 173 9.55 11.72 7.72
C LYS A 173 10.42 11.55 6.47
N GLU A 174 10.61 10.33 6.02
CA GLU A 174 11.39 10.04 4.81
C GLU A 174 10.70 10.57 3.54
N SER A 175 9.38 10.46 3.47
CA SER A 175 8.59 11.04 2.39
C SER A 175 8.73 12.56 2.34
N GLU A 176 8.73 13.25 3.50
CA GLU A 176 8.93 14.68 3.59
C GLU A 176 10.31 15.10 3.07
N ASN A 177 11.36 14.38 3.46
CA ASN A 177 12.72 14.61 2.95
C ASN A 177 12.79 14.42 1.44
N LEU A 178 12.13 13.39 0.90
CA LEU A 178 12.03 13.17 -0.53
C LEU A 178 11.34 14.35 -1.24
N PHE A 179 10.23 14.86 -0.70
CA PHE A 179 9.51 15.98 -1.30
C PHE A 179 10.34 17.26 -1.35
N GLN A 180 11.12 17.53 -0.30
CA GLN A 180 12.07 18.66 -0.29
C GLN A 180 13.15 18.48 -1.36
N LEU A 181 13.71 17.27 -1.49
CA LEU A 181 14.68 16.94 -2.54
C LEU A 181 14.09 17.18 -3.94
N LEU A 182 12.88 16.64 -4.23
CA LEU A 182 12.22 16.83 -5.51
C LEU A 182 11.95 18.30 -5.82
N GLY A 183 11.57 19.08 -4.81
CA GLY A 183 11.41 20.53 -4.93
C GLY A 183 12.69 21.23 -5.40
N ARG A 184 13.85 20.87 -4.81
CA ARG A 184 15.18 21.41 -5.20
C ARG A 184 15.57 21.00 -6.61
N LEU A 185 15.39 19.72 -6.95
CA LEU A 185 15.71 19.19 -8.28
C LEU A 185 14.87 19.85 -9.38
N LYS A 186 13.61 20.09 -9.11
CA LYS A 186 12.71 20.83 -10.00
C LYS A 186 13.21 22.27 -10.22
N GLN A 187 13.63 22.97 -9.15
CA GLN A 187 14.21 24.31 -9.28
C GLN A 187 15.48 24.36 -10.13
N ARG A 188 16.23 23.25 -10.19
CA ARG A 188 17.39 23.07 -11.09
C ARG A 188 16.99 22.74 -12.54
N GLY A 189 15.71 22.70 -12.87
CA GLY A 189 15.18 22.46 -14.22
C GLY A 189 14.94 20.98 -14.58
N LEU A 190 15.02 20.06 -13.61
CA LEU A 190 14.71 18.65 -13.82
C LEU A 190 13.20 18.47 -14.08
N THR A 191 12.86 17.74 -15.14
CA THR A 191 11.47 17.35 -15.42
C THR A 191 11.18 16.02 -14.74
N ILE A 192 10.06 15.93 -14.02
CA ILE A 192 9.71 14.76 -13.21
C ILE A 192 8.37 14.21 -13.68
N ILE A 193 8.34 12.93 -14.06
CA ILE A 193 7.11 12.16 -14.25
C ILE A 193 6.86 11.40 -12.95
N TYR A 194 5.85 11.83 -12.19
CA TYR A 194 5.55 11.30 -10.87
C TYR A 194 4.35 10.37 -10.91
N VAL A 195 4.60 9.07 -10.85
CA VAL A 195 3.56 8.04 -10.81
C VAL A 195 3.18 7.79 -9.37
N SER A 196 1.96 8.11 -9.00
CA SER A 196 1.41 7.86 -7.67
C SER A 196 -0.12 7.75 -7.73
N HIS A 197 -0.69 7.10 -6.74
CA HIS A 197 -2.13 7.09 -6.49
C HIS A 197 -2.51 7.92 -5.25
N ARG A 198 -1.53 8.53 -4.57
CA ARG A 198 -1.73 9.35 -3.37
C ARG A 198 -2.00 10.80 -3.74
N MET A 199 -3.26 11.23 -3.62
CA MET A 199 -3.69 12.58 -4.02
C MET A 199 -2.93 13.69 -3.28
N GLU A 200 -2.60 13.49 -1.99
CA GLU A 200 -1.89 14.50 -1.19
C GLU A 200 -0.51 14.84 -1.77
N GLU A 201 0.21 13.82 -2.22
CA GLU A 201 1.52 14.00 -2.86
C GLU A 201 1.40 14.76 -4.18
N ILE A 202 0.42 14.38 -5.00
CA ILE A 202 0.18 14.95 -6.32
C ILE A 202 -0.16 16.44 -6.22
N PHE A 203 -1.14 16.79 -5.37
CA PHE A 203 -1.57 18.17 -5.19
C PHE A 203 -0.51 19.06 -4.53
N ARG A 204 0.45 18.48 -3.84
CA ARG A 204 1.58 19.18 -3.22
C ARG A 204 2.76 19.39 -4.16
N LEU A 205 3.11 18.39 -4.98
CA LEU A 205 4.35 18.38 -5.75
C LEU A 205 4.19 18.79 -7.21
N CYS A 206 3.06 18.40 -7.82
CA CYS A 206 2.89 18.45 -9.27
C CYS A 206 2.21 19.73 -9.75
N GLN A 207 2.47 20.11 -10.99
CA GLN A 207 1.82 21.22 -11.69
C GLN A 207 0.82 20.74 -12.72
N GLY A 208 1.09 19.61 -13.36
CA GLY A 208 0.22 18.94 -14.32
C GLY A 208 -0.18 17.56 -13.84
N ILE A 209 -1.32 17.10 -14.29
CA ILE A 209 -1.87 15.77 -14.01
C ILE A 209 -2.38 15.17 -15.30
N THR A 210 -1.95 13.97 -15.63
CA THR A 210 -2.57 13.10 -16.65
C THR A 210 -3.22 11.91 -16.01
N VAL A 211 -4.49 11.70 -16.32
CA VAL A 211 -5.29 10.57 -15.85
C VAL A 211 -5.32 9.49 -16.92
N LEU A 212 -4.90 8.29 -16.56
CA LEU A 212 -5.07 7.06 -17.35
C LEU A 212 -6.14 6.17 -16.73
N ARG A 213 -6.95 5.53 -17.56
CA ARG A 213 -7.92 4.51 -17.16
C ARG A 213 -8.04 3.44 -18.23
N ASP A 214 -7.92 2.18 -17.83
CA ASP A 214 -8.02 1.01 -18.73
C ASP A 214 -7.08 1.13 -19.95
N GLY A 215 -5.86 1.63 -19.74
CA GLY A 215 -4.86 1.83 -20.78
C GLY A 215 -5.07 3.07 -21.66
N LYS A 216 -6.11 3.88 -21.42
CA LYS A 216 -6.46 5.05 -22.23
C LYS A 216 -6.20 6.35 -21.51
N HIS A 217 -5.89 7.39 -22.26
CA HIS A 217 -5.87 8.78 -21.79
C HIS A 217 -7.30 9.27 -21.52
N VAL A 218 -7.56 9.78 -20.32
CA VAL A 218 -8.86 10.33 -19.92
C VAL A 218 -8.84 11.86 -19.93
N ALA A 219 -7.85 12.45 -19.28
CA ALA A 219 -7.71 13.90 -19.18
C ALA A 219 -6.27 14.27 -18.85
N THR A 220 -5.87 15.48 -19.27
CA THR A 220 -4.66 16.16 -18.79
C THR A 220 -5.07 17.56 -18.34
N GLU A 221 -4.80 17.88 -17.08
CA GLU A 221 -5.23 19.13 -16.44
C GLU A 221 -4.08 19.73 -15.63
N ARG A 222 -4.15 21.03 -15.33
CA ARG A 222 -3.27 21.65 -14.34
C ARG A 222 -3.80 21.38 -12.93
N VAL A 223 -2.91 21.11 -11.98
CA VAL A 223 -3.29 20.91 -10.57
C VAL A 223 -4.05 22.11 -10.00
N ALA A 224 -3.70 23.33 -10.44
CA ALA A 224 -4.37 24.55 -10.01
C ALA A 224 -5.82 24.68 -10.49
N ASP A 225 -6.18 23.99 -11.59
CA ASP A 225 -7.49 24.11 -12.25
C ASP A 225 -8.43 22.94 -11.92
N THR A 226 -7.99 22.01 -11.05
CA THR A 226 -8.74 20.80 -10.71
C THR A 226 -8.82 20.60 -9.19
N ASN A 227 -9.59 19.60 -8.76
CA ASN A 227 -9.69 19.21 -7.37
C ASN A 227 -9.66 17.69 -7.21
N ARG A 228 -9.48 17.22 -5.95
CA ARG A 228 -9.35 15.80 -5.63
C ARG A 228 -10.54 14.97 -6.13
N ASP A 229 -11.76 15.46 -5.93
CA ASP A 229 -12.98 14.71 -6.25
C ASP A 229 -13.13 14.53 -7.76
N ARG A 230 -12.83 15.58 -8.55
CA ARG A 230 -12.83 15.53 -10.01
C ARG A 230 -11.79 14.53 -10.54
N VAL A 231 -10.59 14.59 -9.99
CA VAL A 231 -9.49 13.69 -10.37
C VAL A 231 -9.85 12.23 -10.04
N ILE A 232 -10.39 11.97 -8.85
CA ILE A 232 -10.85 10.63 -8.44
C ILE A 232 -11.98 10.15 -9.36
N HIS A 233 -12.92 11.01 -9.69
CA HIS A 233 -14.01 10.67 -10.62
C HIS A 233 -13.47 10.28 -12.01
N GLN A 234 -12.49 11.00 -12.54
CA GLN A 234 -11.85 10.67 -13.81
C GLN A 234 -11.09 9.33 -13.76
N MET A 235 -10.41 9.05 -12.64
CA MET A 235 -9.68 7.78 -12.44
C MET A 235 -10.63 6.58 -12.40
N VAL A 236 -11.72 6.69 -11.62
CA VAL A 236 -12.65 5.57 -11.34
C VAL A 236 -13.73 5.45 -12.40
N GLY A 237 -14.07 6.57 -13.09
CA GLY A 237 -15.08 6.60 -14.17
C GLY A 237 -16.53 6.45 -13.73
N ARG A 238 -16.79 6.46 -12.43
CA ARG A 238 -18.09 6.44 -11.80
C ARG A 238 -18.09 7.38 -10.59
N GLU A 239 -19.23 7.94 -10.24
CA GLU A 239 -19.34 8.72 -9.01
C GLU A 239 -18.94 7.85 -7.82
N VAL A 240 -17.86 8.22 -7.16
CA VAL A 240 -17.55 7.72 -5.82
C VAL A 240 -18.53 8.47 -4.91
N LYS A 241 -19.75 7.92 -4.74
CA LYS A 241 -20.71 8.47 -3.78
C LYS A 241 -20.02 8.57 -2.43
N GLN A 242 -20.11 9.72 -1.79
CA GLN A 242 -19.70 9.87 -0.40
C GLN A 242 -20.39 8.76 0.40
N TYR A 243 -19.57 7.86 0.90
CA TYR A 243 -20.05 6.66 1.52
C TYR A 243 -20.60 6.99 2.91
N THR A 244 -21.92 6.88 3.07
CA THR A 244 -22.55 6.99 4.39
C THR A 244 -22.56 5.60 5.02
N SER A 245 -21.77 5.39 6.05
CA SER A 245 -21.65 4.11 6.72
C SER A 245 -22.98 3.67 7.32
N GLN A 246 -23.57 2.58 6.80
CA GLN A 246 -24.89 2.08 7.18
C GLN A 246 -24.88 1.47 8.59
N HIS A 247 -23.78 0.79 8.98
CA HIS A 247 -23.65 0.20 10.30
C HIS A 247 -23.72 1.24 11.44
N LEU A 248 -23.37 2.51 11.17
CA LEU A 248 -23.45 3.59 12.16
C LEU A 248 -24.88 3.95 12.55
N GLN A 249 -25.84 3.70 11.68
CA GLN A 249 -27.26 3.96 11.92
C GLN A 249 -27.95 2.83 12.69
N ARG A 250 -27.28 1.67 12.84
CA ARG A 250 -27.84 0.51 13.53
C ARG A 250 -27.39 0.49 15.01
N PRO A 251 -28.27 0.01 15.91
CA PRO A 251 -27.88 -0.23 17.30
C PRO A 251 -26.81 -1.33 17.35
N LEU A 252 -25.92 -1.23 18.34
CA LEU A 252 -24.94 -2.28 18.63
C LEU A 252 -25.63 -3.48 19.29
N GLY A 253 -25.18 -4.68 18.91
CA GLY A 253 -25.62 -5.92 19.53
C GLY A 253 -24.86 -6.26 20.83
N GLU A 254 -24.80 -7.55 21.13
CA GLU A 254 -24.09 -8.09 22.30
C GLU A 254 -22.57 -7.94 22.19
N GLU A 255 -21.87 -8.08 23.33
CA GLU A 255 -20.41 -8.12 23.36
C GLU A 255 -19.90 -9.42 22.71
N MET A 256 -19.11 -9.26 21.67
CA MET A 256 -18.58 -10.38 20.89
C MET A 256 -17.14 -10.72 21.25
N LEU A 257 -16.34 -9.71 21.58
CA LEU A 257 -14.95 -9.87 22.02
C LEU A 257 -14.70 -8.94 23.20
N ARG A 258 -14.00 -9.44 24.23
CA ARG A 258 -13.49 -8.65 25.33
C ARG A 258 -12.06 -9.06 25.64
N VAL A 259 -11.21 -8.09 25.78
CA VAL A 259 -9.78 -8.25 26.03
C VAL A 259 -9.46 -7.59 27.37
N GLU A 260 -8.81 -8.31 28.26
CA GLU A 260 -8.46 -7.86 29.62
C GLU A 260 -6.98 -8.10 29.90
N ASN A 261 -6.27 -7.03 30.23
CA ASN A 261 -4.86 -7.03 30.63
C ASN A 261 -3.96 -7.82 29.67
N LEU A 262 -4.24 -7.75 28.36
CA LEU A 262 -3.46 -8.46 27.36
C LEU A 262 -2.08 -7.79 27.23
N CYS A 263 -1.02 -8.59 27.37
CA CYS A 263 0.38 -8.16 27.37
C CYS A 263 1.21 -9.11 26.50
N SER A 264 2.26 -8.57 25.87
CA SER A 264 3.34 -9.35 25.26
C SER A 264 4.67 -8.60 25.43
N PRO A 265 5.70 -9.22 26.01
CA PRO A 265 6.96 -8.56 26.34
C PRO A 265 7.60 -7.90 25.11
N GLY A 266 7.95 -6.63 25.22
CA GLY A 266 8.59 -5.85 24.15
C GLY A 266 7.69 -5.44 22.98
N LYS A 267 6.40 -5.82 22.98
CA LYS A 267 5.44 -5.52 21.91
C LYS A 267 4.32 -4.61 22.41
N PHE A 268 3.60 -5.02 23.45
CA PHE A 268 2.50 -4.24 24.04
C PHE A 268 2.22 -4.66 25.47
N GLU A 269 1.54 -3.78 26.23
CA GLU A 269 1.20 -4.02 27.63
C GLU A 269 -0.15 -3.42 28.02
N ASN A 270 -0.86 -4.11 28.90
CA ASN A 270 -2.11 -3.70 29.53
C ASN A 270 -3.19 -3.26 28.53
N ILE A 271 -3.41 -4.07 27.49
CA ILE A 271 -4.45 -3.80 26.50
C ILE A 271 -5.79 -4.27 27.01
N ASN A 272 -6.75 -3.33 27.07
CA ASN A 272 -8.11 -3.55 27.57
C ASN A 272 -9.11 -2.90 26.61
N PHE A 273 -10.04 -3.68 26.06
CA PHE A 273 -11.14 -3.16 25.24
C PHE A 273 -12.21 -4.21 25.03
N SER A 274 -13.37 -3.78 24.53
CA SER A 274 -14.44 -4.67 24.07
C SER A 274 -14.88 -4.33 22.66
N LEU A 275 -15.49 -5.30 21.97
CA LEU A 275 -16.02 -5.16 20.61
C LEU A 275 -17.41 -5.80 20.55
N ARG A 276 -18.39 -5.11 19.99
CA ARG A 276 -19.78 -5.52 19.96
C ARG A 276 -20.22 -5.99 18.56
N ALA A 277 -21.25 -6.78 18.50
CA ALA A 277 -21.85 -7.19 17.22
C ALA A 277 -22.34 -5.96 16.44
N GLY A 278 -22.02 -5.91 15.15
CA GLY A 278 -22.35 -4.77 14.28
C GLY A 278 -21.46 -3.54 14.46
N GLU A 279 -20.38 -3.68 15.21
CA GLU A 279 -19.41 -2.61 15.44
C GLU A 279 -18.22 -2.73 14.49
N ILE A 280 -17.74 -1.60 13.98
CA ILE A 280 -16.39 -1.46 13.45
C ILE A 280 -15.58 -0.64 14.45
N LEU A 281 -14.66 -1.30 15.15
CA LEU A 281 -13.72 -0.68 16.08
C LEU A 281 -12.39 -0.43 15.36
N GLY A 282 -12.02 0.84 15.25
CA GLY A 282 -10.77 1.25 14.62
C GLY A 282 -9.59 1.23 15.59
N PHE A 283 -8.44 0.78 15.11
CA PHE A 283 -7.16 0.91 15.81
C PHE A 283 -6.25 1.84 15.02
N ALA A 284 -5.92 2.99 15.60
CA ALA A 284 -5.01 3.99 15.05
C ALA A 284 -3.68 4.03 15.84
N GLY A 285 -2.60 4.42 15.18
CA GLY A 285 -1.28 4.55 15.78
C GLY A 285 -0.20 4.68 14.73
N LEU A 286 0.99 5.12 15.10
CA LEU A 286 2.15 5.14 14.21
C LEU A 286 2.61 3.71 13.89
N VAL A 287 3.41 3.54 12.83
CA VAL A 287 4.06 2.26 12.52
C VAL A 287 4.89 1.82 13.73
N GLY A 288 4.74 0.55 14.13
CA GLY A 288 5.38 0.02 15.34
C GLY A 288 4.66 0.36 16.66
N ALA A 289 3.43 0.85 16.62
CA ALA A 289 2.65 1.14 17.84
C ALA A 289 2.11 -0.12 18.57
N GLY A 290 2.26 -1.32 17.99
CA GLY A 290 1.82 -2.58 18.59
C GLY A 290 0.45 -3.08 18.14
N ARG A 291 -0.19 -2.43 17.16
CA ARG A 291 -1.57 -2.74 16.70
C ARG A 291 -1.70 -4.14 16.10
N SER A 292 -0.86 -4.48 15.14
CA SER A 292 -0.85 -5.78 14.46
C SER A 292 -0.45 -6.90 15.42
N GLU A 293 0.45 -6.60 16.36
CA GLU A 293 0.89 -7.53 17.41
C GLU A 293 -0.27 -7.89 18.35
N VAL A 294 -1.11 -6.92 18.75
CA VAL A 294 -2.34 -7.17 19.51
C VAL A 294 -3.31 -8.07 18.74
N ALA A 295 -3.50 -7.81 17.44
CA ALA A 295 -4.35 -8.64 16.59
C ALA A 295 -3.84 -10.09 16.49
N GLN A 296 -2.54 -10.28 16.35
CA GLN A 296 -1.89 -11.60 16.31
C GLN A 296 -2.03 -12.33 17.65
N ALA A 297 -1.87 -11.64 18.78
CA ALA A 297 -2.03 -12.22 20.10
C ALA A 297 -3.48 -12.68 20.37
N ILE A 298 -4.49 -11.88 19.98
CA ILE A 298 -5.91 -12.26 20.08
C ILE A 298 -6.21 -13.49 19.20
N PHE A 299 -5.58 -13.60 18.06
CA PHE A 299 -5.75 -14.73 17.15
C PHE A 299 -4.95 -15.98 17.57
N GLY A 300 -4.12 -15.88 18.61
CA GLY A 300 -3.34 -16.99 19.15
C GLY A 300 -1.98 -17.26 18.47
N LEU A 301 -1.46 -16.26 17.74
CA LEU A 301 -0.15 -16.37 17.04
C LEU A 301 1.03 -15.92 17.88
N ASP A 302 0.81 -15.26 19.03
CA ASP A 302 1.87 -14.78 19.91
C ASP A 302 2.06 -15.69 21.10
N GLU A 303 3.14 -16.46 21.09
CA GLU A 303 3.47 -17.44 22.15
C GLU A 303 3.83 -16.79 23.51
N ALA A 304 4.19 -15.51 23.50
CA ALA A 304 4.54 -14.78 24.72
C ALA A 304 3.35 -13.98 25.32
N ALA A 305 2.19 -14.01 24.66
CA ALA A 305 1.03 -13.25 25.09
C ALA A 305 0.47 -13.80 26.42
N THR A 306 0.12 -12.89 27.32
CA THR A 306 -0.53 -13.15 28.63
C THR A 306 -1.74 -12.23 28.78
N GLY A 307 -2.62 -12.54 29.74
CA GLY A 307 -3.89 -11.81 29.93
C GLY A 307 -5.08 -12.69 29.61
N LYS A 308 -6.23 -12.06 29.30
CA LYS A 308 -7.48 -12.79 29.01
C LYS A 308 -8.19 -12.24 27.80
N VAL A 309 -8.67 -13.15 26.99
CA VAL A 309 -9.53 -12.84 25.84
C VAL A 309 -10.83 -13.64 25.98
N PHE A 310 -11.96 -12.98 25.82
CA PHE A 310 -13.28 -13.61 25.88
C PHE A 310 -14.00 -13.41 24.56
N VAL A 311 -14.61 -14.49 24.05
CA VAL A 311 -15.47 -14.46 22.88
C VAL A 311 -16.87 -14.90 23.30
N ARG A 312 -17.87 -14.03 23.12
CA ARG A 312 -19.24 -14.26 23.61
C ARG A 312 -19.28 -14.69 25.09
N GLY A 313 -18.50 -14.02 25.93
CA GLY A 313 -18.41 -14.28 27.36
C GLY A 313 -17.64 -15.54 27.77
N LYS A 314 -17.13 -16.33 26.82
CA LYS A 314 -16.29 -17.51 27.11
C LYS A 314 -14.82 -17.17 26.98
N GLU A 315 -14.02 -17.51 28.00
CA GLU A 315 -12.58 -17.31 27.96
C GLU A 315 -11.94 -18.17 26.86
N LEU A 316 -11.11 -17.53 26.05
CA LEU A 316 -10.37 -18.14 24.95
C LEU A 316 -8.97 -18.51 25.45
N PRO A 317 -8.50 -19.75 25.27
CA PRO A 317 -7.10 -20.09 25.46
C PRO A 317 -6.21 -19.21 24.57
N LEU A 318 -5.25 -18.53 25.17
CA LEU A 318 -4.23 -17.80 24.40
C LEU A 318 -3.25 -18.80 23.74
N GLN A 319 -2.52 -18.34 22.73
CA GLN A 319 -1.49 -19.12 22.02
C GLN A 319 -2.06 -20.37 21.28
N ASP A 320 -3.36 -20.37 21.02
CA ASP A 320 -4.05 -21.46 20.30
C ASP A 320 -4.91 -20.91 19.17
N VAL A 321 -4.35 -20.94 17.96
CA VAL A 321 -5.05 -20.55 16.72
C VAL A 321 -6.27 -21.43 16.48
N GLY A 322 -6.21 -22.72 16.84
CA GLY A 322 -7.34 -23.64 16.69
C GLY A 322 -8.53 -23.24 17.55
N ALA A 323 -8.27 -22.84 18.82
CA ALA A 323 -9.28 -22.32 19.71
C ALA A 323 -9.88 -20.99 19.20
N ALA A 324 -9.05 -20.07 18.73
CA ALA A 324 -9.51 -18.80 18.13
C ALA A 324 -10.42 -19.05 16.91
N LEU A 325 -10.01 -19.96 16.02
CA LEU A 325 -10.81 -20.38 14.89
C LEU A 325 -12.13 -21.02 15.31
N ALA A 326 -12.13 -21.90 16.32
CA ALA A 326 -13.32 -22.56 16.83
C ALA A 326 -14.29 -21.58 17.50
N ALA A 327 -13.76 -20.55 18.19
CA ALA A 327 -14.54 -19.46 18.78
C ALA A 327 -15.14 -18.49 17.72
N GLY A 328 -14.76 -18.62 16.45
CA GLY A 328 -15.28 -17.79 15.35
C GLY A 328 -14.52 -16.50 15.13
N ILE A 329 -13.25 -16.43 15.50
CA ILE A 329 -12.36 -15.31 15.14
C ILE A 329 -11.73 -15.58 13.78
N GLY A 330 -11.69 -14.57 12.92
CA GLY A 330 -10.95 -14.53 11.67
C GLY A 330 -9.89 -13.42 11.70
N LEU A 331 -8.75 -13.62 11.04
CA LEU A 331 -7.69 -12.61 10.91
C LEU A 331 -7.29 -12.44 9.45
N LEU A 332 -7.52 -11.24 8.92
CA LEU A 332 -6.97 -10.80 7.64
C LEU A 332 -5.67 -10.02 7.94
N PRO A 333 -4.49 -10.57 7.61
CA PRO A 333 -3.21 -9.96 7.95
C PRO A 333 -2.84 -8.82 7.00
N GLU A 334 -1.93 -7.94 7.44
CA GLU A 334 -1.38 -6.81 6.69
C GLU A 334 -0.77 -7.25 5.34
N ASP A 335 0.10 -8.27 5.37
CA ASP A 335 0.69 -8.83 4.15
C ASP A 335 -0.12 -10.05 3.67
N ARG A 336 -1.15 -9.77 2.87
CA ARG A 336 -1.99 -10.83 2.30
C ARG A 336 -1.23 -11.81 1.41
N LYS A 337 -0.14 -11.37 0.74
CA LYS A 337 0.61 -12.22 -0.20
C LYS A 337 1.46 -13.26 0.53
N ARG A 338 2.01 -12.91 1.68
CA ARG A 338 2.86 -13.80 2.48
C ARG A 338 2.08 -14.60 3.52
N LEU A 339 1.07 -13.98 4.14
CA LEU A 339 0.39 -14.52 5.32
C LEU A 339 -1.10 -14.81 5.09
N GLY A 340 -1.73 -14.16 4.11
CA GLY A 340 -3.17 -14.25 3.89
C GLY A 340 -3.59 -15.25 2.82
N LEU A 341 -2.78 -15.46 1.80
CA LEU A 341 -3.10 -16.26 0.60
C LEU A 341 -1.95 -17.21 0.26
N VAL A 342 -2.28 -18.34 -0.33
CA VAL A 342 -1.32 -19.24 -0.98
C VAL A 342 -1.34 -18.89 -2.48
N LEU A 343 -0.39 -18.07 -2.94
CA LEU A 343 -0.40 -17.47 -4.28
C LEU A 343 -0.37 -18.50 -5.42
N GLY A 344 0.25 -19.67 -5.18
CA GLY A 344 0.29 -20.79 -6.15
C GLY A 344 -1.03 -21.54 -6.28
N MET A 345 -1.96 -21.37 -5.35
CA MET A 345 -3.29 -21.99 -5.37
C MET A 345 -4.29 -21.09 -6.13
N ASN A 346 -5.38 -21.72 -6.59
CA ASN A 346 -6.47 -21.00 -7.26
C ASN A 346 -7.42 -20.32 -6.27
N CYS A 347 -8.41 -19.56 -6.78
CA CYS A 347 -9.39 -18.84 -5.96
C CYS A 347 -10.22 -19.79 -5.10
N ARG A 348 -10.62 -20.94 -5.64
CA ARG A 348 -11.42 -21.95 -4.94
C ARG A 348 -10.66 -22.50 -3.73
N GLU A 349 -9.45 -22.94 -3.94
CA GLU A 349 -8.60 -23.52 -2.88
C GLU A 349 -8.31 -22.50 -1.76
N ASN A 350 -7.96 -21.26 -2.12
CA ASN A 350 -7.73 -20.21 -1.13
C ASN A 350 -8.98 -19.90 -0.31
N THR A 351 -10.16 -19.84 -0.94
CA THR A 351 -11.43 -19.55 -0.25
C THR A 351 -11.83 -20.69 0.69
N SER A 352 -11.66 -21.94 0.27
CA SER A 352 -12.09 -23.12 1.03
C SER A 352 -11.10 -23.58 2.10
N LEU A 353 -9.85 -23.09 2.06
CA LEU A 353 -8.76 -23.56 2.91
C LEU A 353 -9.10 -23.60 4.40
N ALA A 354 -9.75 -22.55 4.92
CA ALA A 354 -10.12 -22.45 6.34
C ALA A 354 -11.31 -23.33 6.75
N ILE A 355 -11.99 -23.96 5.79
CA ILE A 355 -13.18 -24.79 6.01
C ILE A 355 -13.06 -26.21 5.44
N LEU A 356 -11.87 -26.62 5.02
CA LEU A 356 -11.62 -27.97 4.49
C LEU A 356 -12.14 -29.10 5.38
N PRO A 357 -11.99 -29.07 6.72
CA PRO A 357 -12.55 -30.11 7.59
C PRO A 357 -14.08 -30.25 7.44
N ARG A 358 -14.80 -29.13 7.27
CA ARG A 358 -16.26 -29.12 7.05
C ARG A 358 -16.65 -29.64 5.67
N LEU A 359 -15.80 -29.41 4.67
CA LEU A 359 -16.04 -29.84 3.29
C LEU A 359 -15.52 -31.26 3.01
N SER A 360 -14.80 -31.87 3.95
CA SER A 360 -14.21 -33.19 3.78
C SER A 360 -15.07 -34.27 4.42
N ARG A 361 -15.13 -35.46 3.78
CA ARG A 361 -15.71 -36.67 4.34
C ARG A 361 -14.78 -37.82 4.06
N LEU A 362 -14.40 -38.56 5.09
CA LEU A 362 -13.44 -39.69 4.98
C LEU A 362 -12.13 -39.33 4.28
N GLY A 363 -11.64 -38.07 4.49
CA GLY A 363 -10.40 -37.57 3.88
C GLY A 363 -10.56 -37.01 2.45
N PHE A 364 -11.74 -37.11 1.84
CA PHE A 364 -12.01 -36.61 0.50
C PHE A 364 -12.82 -35.31 0.53
N VAL A 365 -12.38 -34.31 -0.23
CA VAL A 365 -13.11 -33.04 -0.37
C VAL A 365 -14.32 -33.22 -1.27
N ARG A 366 -15.45 -32.69 -0.84
CA ARG A 366 -16.73 -32.70 -1.59
C ARG A 366 -16.73 -31.59 -2.64
N TRP A 367 -16.10 -31.83 -3.78
CA TRP A 367 -15.83 -30.87 -4.85
C TRP A 367 -17.06 -30.09 -5.33
N ARG A 368 -18.22 -30.72 -5.40
CA ARG A 368 -19.45 -30.04 -5.86
C ARG A 368 -19.91 -28.98 -4.85
N GLU A 369 -19.87 -29.30 -3.55
CA GLU A 369 -20.24 -28.41 -2.48
C GLU A 369 -19.21 -27.27 -2.33
N GLU A 370 -17.92 -27.58 -2.43
CA GLU A 370 -16.85 -26.61 -2.42
C GLU A 370 -17.04 -25.57 -3.54
N ARG A 371 -17.20 -26.02 -4.78
CA ARG A 371 -17.42 -25.14 -5.94
C ARG A 371 -18.65 -24.26 -5.81
N ALA A 372 -19.76 -24.80 -5.35
CA ALA A 372 -21.00 -24.06 -5.15
C ALA A 372 -20.82 -22.96 -4.10
N LEU A 373 -20.22 -23.32 -2.95
CA LEU A 373 -19.94 -22.37 -1.87
C LEU A 373 -19.01 -21.24 -2.32
N VAL A 374 -17.90 -21.59 -2.99
CA VAL A 374 -16.95 -20.59 -3.45
C VAL A 374 -17.56 -19.65 -4.49
N LYS A 375 -18.35 -20.17 -5.45
CA LYS A 375 -19.08 -19.31 -6.40
C LYS A 375 -19.96 -18.29 -5.69
N THR A 376 -20.69 -18.69 -4.65
CA THR A 376 -21.53 -17.78 -3.87
C THR A 376 -20.72 -16.63 -3.28
N TYR A 377 -19.54 -16.90 -2.70
CA TYR A 377 -18.70 -15.83 -2.13
C TYR A 377 -18.01 -14.98 -3.20
N VAL A 378 -17.55 -15.57 -4.31
CA VAL A 378 -16.96 -14.83 -5.44
C VAL A 378 -17.99 -13.86 -6.04
N GLU A 379 -19.23 -14.27 -6.19
CA GLU A 379 -20.35 -13.44 -6.66
C GLU A 379 -20.72 -12.37 -5.62
N LYS A 380 -20.93 -12.76 -4.35
CA LYS A 380 -21.28 -11.85 -3.25
C LYS A 380 -20.24 -10.73 -3.09
N LEU A 381 -18.97 -11.04 -3.20
CA LEU A 381 -17.86 -10.08 -3.07
C LEU A 381 -17.51 -9.41 -4.39
N ARG A 382 -18.20 -9.74 -5.47
CA ARG A 382 -17.93 -9.21 -6.83
C ARG A 382 -16.44 -9.32 -7.19
N VAL A 383 -15.88 -10.51 -7.00
CA VAL A 383 -14.48 -10.78 -7.36
C VAL A 383 -14.36 -10.86 -8.87
N LYS A 384 -13.52 -10.01 -9.45
CA LYS A 384 -13.22 -10.04 -10.89
C LYS A 384 -12.15 -11.10 -11.14
N THR A 385 -12.57 -12.27 -11.60
CA THR A 385 -11.72 -13.42 -11.95
C THR A 385 -12.24 -14.11 -13.21
N PRO A 386 -11.37 -14.63 -14.08
CA PRO A 386 -11.80 -15.41 -15.25
C PRO A 386 -12.58 -16.68 -14.85
N SER A 387 -12.19 -17.30 -13.75
CA SER A 387 -12.84 -18.47 -13.16
C SER A 387 -12.42 -18.65 -11.70
N ILE A 388 -13.15 -19.47 -10.95
CA ILE A 388 -12.74 -19.85 -9.58
C ILE A 388 -11.48 -20.74 -9.56
N GLU A 389 -11.10 -21.32 -10.69
CA GLU A 389 -9.88 -22.12 -10.86
C GLU A 389 -8.67 -21.26 -11.29
N ALA A 390 -8.83 -19.96 -11.49
CA ALA A 390 -7.72 -19.06 -11.81
C ALA A 390 -6.78 -18.91 -10.60
N ALA A 391 -5.47 -18.92 -10.85
CA ALA A 391 -4.46 -18.71 -9.82
C ALA A 391 -4.58 -17.31 -9.21
N VAL A 392 -4.56 -17.22 -7.87
CA VAL A 392 -4.73 -15.95 -7.15
C VAL A 392 -3.58 -14.98 -7.45
N ALA A 393 -2.37 -15.48 -7.76
CA ALA A 393 -1.23 -14.65 -8.14
C ALA A 393 -1.51 -13.72 -9.32
N GLY A 394 -2.38 -14.13 -10.27
CA GLY A 394 -2.76 -13.34 -11.45
C GLY A 394 -3.84 -12.29 -11.22
N LEU A 395 -4.42 -12.22 -10.03
CA LEU A 395 -5.47 -11.25 -9.72
C LEU A 395 -4.88 -9.89 -9.30
N SER A 396 -5.67 -8.82 -9.55
CA SER A 396 -5.36 -7.50 -8.98
C SER A 396 -5.38 -7.52 -7.45
N GLY A 397 -4.66 -6.57 -6.81
CA GLY A 397 -4.59 -6.47 -5.35
C GLY A 397 -5.97 -6.43 -4.67
N GLY A 398 -6.92 -5.68 -5.21
CA GLY A 398 -8.29 -5.63 -4.68
C GLY A 398 -9.03 -6.97 -4.77
N ASN A 399 -8.85 -7.73 -5.86
CA ASN A 399 -9.46 -9.06 -5.99
C ASN A 399 -8.79 -10.10 -5.10
N GLN A 400 -7.46 -10.03 -4.92
CA GLN A 400 -6.75 -10.84 -3.93
C GLN A 400 -7.28 -10.59 -2.51
N GLN A 401 -7.51 -9.32 -2.14
CA GLN A 401 -8.08 -8.93 -0.85
C GLN A 401 -9.48 -9.50 -0.65
N LYS A 402 -10.31 -9.46 -1.69
CA LYS A 402 -11.66 -10.05 -1.66
C LYS A 402 -11.62 -11.58 -1.51
N ILE A 403 -10.67 -12.29 -2.12
CA ILE A 403 -10.48 -13.73 -1.91
C ILE A 403 -10.03 -14.01 -0.47
N ALA A 404 -9.12 -13.21 0.09
CA ALA A 404 -8.70 -13.36 1.48
C ALA A 404 -9.86 -13.11 2.47
N LEU A 405 -10.75 -12.16 2.18
CA LEU A 405 -12.00 -11.95 2.92
C LEU A 405 -12.98 -13.13 2.74
N ALA A 406 -13.14 -13.63 1.52
CA ALA A 406 -14.00 -14.78 1.21
C ALA A 406 -13.67 -16.00 2.07
N LYS A 407 -12.39 -16.27 2.32
CA LYS A 407 -11.90 -17.35 3.20
C LYS A 407 -12.53 -17.28 4.59
N TRP A 408 -12.56 -16.10 5.21
CA TRP A 408 -13.09 -15.89 6.56
C TRP A 408 -14.62 -15.85 6.59
N LEU A 409 -15.24 -15.28 5.56
CA LEU A 409 -16.69 -15.29 5.43
C LEU A 409 -17.25 -16.68 5.18
N ALA A 410 -16.54 -17.50 4.39
CA ALA A 410 -16.91 -18.91 4.20
C ALA A 410 -16.86 -19.71 5.51
N ARG A 411 -15.96 -19.33 6.44
CA ARG A 411 -15.92 -19.90 7.78
C ARG A 411 -17.02 -19.41 8.69
N GLN A 412 -17.75 -18.35 8.33
CA GLN A 412 -18.81 -17.75 9.15
C GLN A 412 -18.28 -17.23 10.49
N CYS A 413 -17.13 -16.54 10.46
CA CYS A 413 -16.59 -15.90 11.64
C CYS A 413 -17.58 -14.87 12.21
N SER A 414 -17.59 -14.73 13.55
CA SER A 414 -18.41 -13.75 14.26
C SER A 414 -17.63 -12.50 14.67
N VAL A 415 -16.31 -12.63 14.74
CA VAL A 415 -15.34 -11.56 14.93
C VAL A 415 -14.34 -11.64 13.79
N LEU A 416 -14.14 -10.55 13.07
CA LEU A 416 -13.14 -10.46 12.02
C LEU A 416 -12.17 -9.31 12.30
N ILE A 417 -10.91 -9.65 12.48
CA ILE A 417 -9.82 -8.70 12.60
C ILE A 417 -9.27 -8.45 11.22
N VAL A 418 -9.18 -7.18 10.83
CA VAL A 418 -8.76 -6.76 9.48
C VAL A 418 -7.60 -5.79 9.63
N ASP A 419 -6.42 -6.27 9.31
CA ASP A 419 -5.18 -5.49 9.40
C ASP A 419 -4.81 -4.93 8.02
N GLU A 420 -4.76 -3.60 7.90
CA GLU A 420 -4.48 -2.84 6.68
C GLU A 420 -5.33 -3.32 5.48
N PRO A 421 -6.68 -3.22 5.55
CA PRO A 421 -7.59 -3.83 4.57
C PRO A 421 -7.38 -3.36 3.14
N THR A 422 -6.83 -2.17 2.94
CA THR A 422 -6.68 -1.55 1.62
C THR A 422 -5.22 -1.34 1.20
N ARG A 423 -4.26 -1.91 1.94
CA ARG A 423 -2.84 -1.81 1.58
C ARG A 423 -2.54 -2.45 0.23
N GLY A 424 -1.92 -1.67 -0.66
CA GLY A 424 -1.59 -2.12 -2.02
C GLY A 424 -2.83 -2.40 -2.89
N VAL A 425 -3.91 -1.68 -2.63
CA VAL A 425 -5.17 -1.71 -3.39
C VAL A 425 -5.38 -0.33 -4.01
N ASP A 426 -5.92 -0.29 -5.22
CA ASP A 426 -6.24 0.97 -5.91
C ASP A 426 -7.43 1.70 -5.28
N VAL A 427 -7.59 3.00 -5.63
CA VAL A 427 -8.59 3.89 -5.03
C VAL A 427 -10.02 3.36 -5.22
N GLY A 428 -10.34 2.82 -6.40
CA GLY A 428 -11.67 2.28 -6.69
C GLY A 428 -11.97 1.03 -5.90
N ALA A 429 -10.99 0.11 -5.79
CA ALA A 429 -11.14 -1.10 -4.99
C ALA A 429 -11.12 -0.82 -3.48
N LYS A 430 -10.44 0.25 -3.00
CA LYS A 430 -10.55 0.71 -1.60
C LYS A 430 -12.00 1.01 -1.22
N ALA A 431 -12.69 1.81 -2.04
CA ALA A 431 -14.09 2.14 -1.81
C ALA A 431 -15.00 0.90 -1.78
N GLU A 432 -14.73 -0.08 -2.65
CA GLU A 432 -15.48 -1.34 -2.67
C GLU A 432 -15.24 -2.17 -1.39
N ILE A 433 -14.00 -2.22 -0.89
CA ILE A 433 -13.65 -2.91 0.37
C ILE A 433 -14.30 -2.21 1.56
N HIS A 434 -14.28 -0.88 1.63
CA HIS A 434 -14.94 -0.11 2.68
C HIS A 434 -16.45 -0.39 2.71
N HIS A 435 -17.10 -0.37 1.54
CA HIS A 435 -18.52 -0.71 1.42
C HIS A 435 -18.80 -2.12 1.90
N LEU A 436 -17.95 -3.08 1.54
CA LEU A 436 -18.07 -4.47 1.96
C LEU A 436 -17.97 -4.62 3.49
N LEU A 437 -16.95 -3.98 4.12
CA LEU A 437 -16.78 -4.04 5.58
C LEU A 437 -17.97 -3.45 6.33
N ASP A 438 -18.52 -2.33 5.84
CA ASP A 438 -19.72 -1.72 6.40
C ASP A 438 -20.95 -2.62 6.23
N GLU A 439 -21.15 -3.21 5.06
CA GLU A 439 -22.24 -4.15 4.82
C GLU A 439 -22.16 -5.34 5.79
N LEU A 440 -20.96 -5.91 5.99
CA LEU A 440 -20.72 -7.00 6.91
C LEU A 440 -21.02 -6.60 8.36
N ALA A 441 -20.58 -5.42 8.81
CA ALA A 441 -20.91 -4.89 10.12
C ALA A 441 -22.42 -4.66 10.25
N SER A 442 -23.06 -4.11 9.20
CA SER A 442 -24.51 -3.93 9.16
C SER A 442 -25.28 -5.24 9.29
N GLN A 443 -24.70 -6.37 8.88
CA GLN A 443 -25.24 -7.72 9.04
C GLN A 443 -24.95 -8.32 10.41
N GLY A 444 -24.28 -7.59 11.33
CA GLY A 444 -24.01 -8.01 12.71
C GLY A 444 -22.60 -8.57 12.95
N LEU A 445 -21.72 -8.61 11.94
CA LEU A 445 -20.31 -9.00 12.13
C LEU A 445 -19.60 -7.97 13.01
N ALA A 446 -18.84 -8.44 14.01
CA ALA A 446 -17.96 -7.59 14.82
C ALA A 446 -16.61 -7.44 14.12
N LEU A 447 -16.22 -6.21 13.80
CA LEU A 447 -15.03 -5.90 13.02
C LEU A 447 -14.03 -5.09 13.85
N MET A 448 -12.80 -5.59 13.98
CA MET A 448 -11.65 -4.83 14.46
C MET A 448 -10.82 -4.43 13.24
N THR A 449 -10.72 -3.14 12.94
CA THR A 449 -10.01 -2.64 11.77
C THR A 449 -8.75 -1.89 12.19
N ILE A 450 -7.61 -2.30 11.70
CA ILE A 450 -6.32 -1.64 11.90
C ILE A 450 -5.94 -0.98 10.59
N SER A 451 -5.62 0.32 10.61
CA SER A 451 -5.09 1.00 9.42
C SER A 451 -4.11 2.11 9.81
N SER A 452 -3.09 2.29 8.99
CA SER A 452 -2.16 3.41 9.03
C SER A 452 -2.73 4.67 8.36
N GLU A 453 -3.78 4.51 7.54
CA GLU A 453 -4.45 5.62 6.86
C GLU A 453 -5.55 6.21 7.77
N LEU A 454 -5.29 7.36 8.40
CA LEU A 454 -6.26 8.03 9.29
C LEU A 454 -7.63 8.26 8.63
N PRO A 455 -7.75 8.71 7.37
CA PRO A 455 -9.04 8.85 6.72
C PRO A 455 -9.83 7.54 6.65
N GLU A 456 -9.15 6.39 6.45
CA GLU A 456 -9.79 5.08 6.42
C GLU A 456 -10.39 4.72 7.78
N VAL A 457 -9.58 4.80 8.85
CA VAL A 457 -10.04 4.52 10.22
C VAL A 457 -11.20 5.44 10.60
N MET A 458 -11.08 6.75 10.32
CA MET A 458 -12.11 7.73 10.63
C MET A 458 -13.42 7.48 9.87
N ASN A 459 -13.35 7.06 8.61
CA ASN A 459 -14.54 6.84 7.80
C ASN A 459 -15.31 5.57 8.19
N LEU A 460 -14.59 4.49 8.49
CA LEU A 460 -15.18 3.19 8.79
C LEU A 460 -15.62 3.04 10.23
N SER A 461 -14.87 3.58 11.20
CA SER A 461 -15.01 3.20 12.60
C SER A 461 -16.18 3.90 13.30
N ARG A 462 -16.81 3.23 14.25
CA ARG A 462 -17.76 3.81 15.20
C ARG A 462 -17.04 4.51 16.35
N ARG A 463 -15.96 3.90 16.85
CA ARG A 463 -15.02 4.46 17.81
C ARG A 463 -13.60 4.02 17.45
N ILE A 464 -12.61 4.77 17.90
CA ILE A 464 -11.21 4.54 17.57
C ILE A 464 -10.41 4.42 18.85
N ILE A 465 -9.66 3.32 18.99
CA ILE A 465 -8.61 3.14 19.97
C ILE A 465 -7.30 3.64 19.39
N VAL A 466 -6.61 4.51 20.12
CA VAL A 466 -5.30 5.03 19.69
C VAL A 466 -4.22 4.34 20.49
N MET A 467 -3.27 3.74 19.78
CA MET A 467 -2.11 3.08 20.37
C MET A 467 -0.83 3.87 20.14
N ARG A 468 0.05 3.86 21.14
CA ARG A 468 1.39 4.42 21.08
C ARG A 468 2.33 3.59 21.96
N GLN A 469 3.47 3.15 21.37
CA GLN A 469 4.51 2.39 22.09
C GLN A 469 3.95 1.21 22.88
N GLY A 470 3.07 0.42 22.25
CA GLY A 470 2.50 -0.78 22.85
C GLY A 470 1.39 -0.55 23.88
N ARG A 471 0.91 0.68 24.08
CA ARG A 471 -0.16 1.01 25.04
C ARG A 471 -1.34 1.71 24.38
N ILE A 472 -2.53 1.53 24.92
CA ILE A 472 -3.68 2.36 24.60
C ILE A 472 -3.49 3.72 25.28
N VAL A 473 -3.45 4.78 24.48
CA VAL A 473 -3.28 6.17 24.96
C VAL A 473 -4.57 6.99 24.89
N GLY A 474 -5.61 6.45 24.29
CA GLY A 474 -6.94 7.09 24.26
C GLY A 474 -7.93 6.29 23.44
N GLU A 475 -9.19 6.57 23.70
CA GLU A 475 -10.33 6.10 22.93
C GLU A 475 -11.14 7.32 22.50
N LEU A 476 -11.51 7.40 21.23
CA LEU A 476 -12.28 8.49 20.67
C LEU A 476 -13.64 7.99 20.22
N GLU A 477 -14.66 8.73 20.55
CA GLU A 477 -16.00 8.59 19.99
C GLU A 477 -16.10 9.34 18.64
N ARG A 478 -17.03 8.95 17.79
CA ARG A 478 -17.15 9.51 16.43
C ARG A 478 -17.25 11.03 16.37
N LYS A 479 -17.87 11.66 17.36
CA LYS A 479 -17.98 13.14 17.46
C LYS A 479 -16.63 13.84 17.63
N ASP A 480 -15.62 13.11 18.14
CA ASP A 480 -14.29 13.62 18.43
C ASP A 480 -13.27 13.27 17.31
N PHE A 481 -13.73 12.64 16.23
CA PHE A 481 -12.89 12.23 15.10
C PHE A 481 -12.41 13.44 14.30
N THR A 482 -11.21 13.87 14.58
CA THR A 482 -10.48 14.85 13.74
C THR A 482 -9.05 14.38 13.57
N GLN A 483 -8.47 14.64 12.40
CA GLN A 483 -7.04 14.33 12.18
C GLN A 483 -6.14 14.94 13.27
N PRO A 484 -6.30 16.21 13.68
CA PRO A 484 -5.50 16.80 14.75
C PRO A 484 -5.62 16.05 16.09
N ASN A 485 -6.84 15.60 16.47
CA ASN A 485 -7.03 14.86 17.73
C ASN A 485 -6.31 13.50 17.69
N LEU A 486 -6.46 12.75 16.60
CA LEU A 486 -5.78 11.47 16.42
C LEU A 486 -4.27 11.65 16.42
N MET A 487 -3.74 12.58 15.60
CA MET A 487 -2.31 12.86 15.51
C MET A 487 -1.72 13.28 16.86
N ARG A 488 -2.43 14.08 17.64
CA ARG A 488 -2.00 14.51 18.97
C ARG A 488 -1.82 13.32 19.92
N LEU A 489 -2.79 12.41 19.97
CA LEU A 489 -2.71 11.19 20.80
C LEU A 489 -1.57 10.28 20.31
N MET A 490 -1.46 10.08 18.99
CA MET A 490 -0.41 9.26 18.39
C MET A 490 1.00 9.81 18.62
N ALA A 491 1.17 11.14 18.61
CA ALA A 491 2.44 11.82 18.84
C ALA A 491 2.78 12.00 20.33
N GLY A 492 1.77 11.91 21.22
CA GLY A 492 1.96 12.09 22.65
C GLY A 492 2.12 13.54 23.10
N VAL A 493 1.53 14.47 22.36
CA VAL A 493 1.47 15.88 22.75
C VAL A 493 0.36 16.03 23.79
N GLU A 494 0.72 16.10 25.07
CA GLU A 494 -0.22 16.30 26.18
C GLU A 494 -0.89 17.68 26.10
N THR A 495 -2.24 17.70 26.19
CA THR A 495 -2.92 18.89 26.69
C THR A 495 -2.88 18.83 28.20
N ALA A 496 -2.52 19.92 28.82
CA ALA A 496 -2.70 20.12 30.26
C ALA A 496 -4.21 19.96 30.61
N HIS A 497 -4.62 18.75 30.97
CA HIS A 497 -5.82 18.48 31.74
C HIS A 497 -5.40 17.86 33.06
N PRO A 498 -5.98 18.27 34.17
CA PRO A 498 -5.53 17.87 35.51
C PRO A 498 -5.70 16.35 35.68
N ASN A 499 -4.66 15.72 36.19
CA ASN A 499 -4.62 14.34 36.65
C ASN A 499 -5.86 13.98 37.48
N PRO A 500 -6.50 12.82 37.27
CA PRO A 500 -7.31 12.22 38.33
C PRO A 500 -6.37 11.82 39.50
N PRO A 501 -6.86 11.88 40.75
CA PRO A 501 -6.04 11.69 41.91
C PRO A 501 -5.40 10.31 41.92
N SER A 502 -4.09 10.28 42.16
CA SER A 502 -3.34 9.07 42.48
C SER A 502 -3.96 8.40 43.72
N CYS A 503 -4.47 7.19 43.55
CA CYS A 503 -4.66 6.32 44.71
C CYS A 503 -3.27 6.00 45.29
N LYS A 504 -3.01 6.54 46.47
CA LYS A 504 -1.93 6.12 47.33
C LYS A 504 -2.36 4.84 48.05
N GLU A 505 -1.39 3.91 48.15
CA GLU A 505 -1.27 2.73 48.99
C GLU A 505 -2.18 1.54 48.72
#